data_3b75b2e825708dfb0bf94ac2ced5d722
#
_entry.id   3b75b2e825708dfb0bf94ac2ced5d722
#
_cell.length_a   1.000
_cell.length_b   1.000
_cell.length_c   1.000
_cell.angle_alpha   90.00
_cell.angle_beta   90.00
_cell.angle_gamma   90.00
#
_symmetry.space_group_name_H-M   'P 1'
#
loop_
_entity.id
_entity.type
_entity.pdbx_description
1 polymer ?
#
loop_
_entity_poly.entity_id
_entity_poly.type
_entity_poly.pdbx_seq_one_letter_code
_entity_poly.pdbx_strand_id
1 'polypeptide(L)' 'MAEYNKRAVGSMYEDMAVKYLVSQGHTIIKRNYRTSYGEIDIISKDNSTLVFTECKYRKNSA' A
#
# COMPACT_ATOMS: atom_id res chain seq x y z
N MET A 1 -26.45 -7.55 -8.62
CA MET A 1 -25.11 -8.06 -8.37
C MET A 1 -24.12 -6.93 -8.32
N ALA A 2 -23.24 -7.01 -7.36
CA ALA A 2 -22.26 -5.96 -7.22
C ALA A 2 -21.20 -6.08 -8.31
N GLU A 3 -20.84 -4.97 -8.86
CA GLU A 3 -19.77 -4.95 -9.82
C GLU A 3 -18.44 -5.15 -9.12
N TYR A 4 -17.53 -5.76 -9.86
CA TYR A 4 -16.17 -5.88 -9.35
C TYR A 4 -15.58 -4.49 -9.20
N ASN A 5 -15.11 -4.18 -8.01
CA ASN A 5 -14.57 -2.87 -7.72
C ASN A 5 -13.08 -2.98 -7.45
N LYS A 6 -12.29 -2.66 -8.46
CA LYS A 6 -10.84 -2.76 -8.35
C LYS A 6 -10.29 -1.84 -7.27
N ARG A 7 -10.91 -0.67 -7.12
CA ARG A 7 -10.45 0.29 -6.15
C ARG A 7 -10.63 -0.24 -4.73
N ALA A 8 -11.80 -0.84 -4.47
CA ALA A 8 -12.07 -1.39 -3.15
C ALA A 8 -11.12 -2.54 -2.84
N VAL A 9 -10.87 -3.40 -3.82
CA VAL A 9 -9.96 -4.52 -3.62
C VAL A 9 -8.54 -4.02 -3.38
N GLY A 10 -8.09 -3.04 -4.17
CA GLY A 10 -6.77 -2.47 -3.97
C GLY A 10 -6.62 -1.84 -2.60
N SER A 11 -7.68 -1.17 -2.13
CA SER A 11 -7.66 -0.54 -0.82
C SER A 11 -7.55 -1.58 0.29
N MET A 12 -8.19 -2.73 0.11
CA MET A 12 -8.08 -3.81 1.09
C MET A 12 -6.63 -4.30 1.22
N TYR A 13 -5.98 -4.50 0.09
CA TYR A 13 -4.58 -4.95 0.13
C TYR A 13 -3.69 -3.91 0.75
N GLU A 14 -3.96 -2.66 0.47
CA GLU A 14 -3.18 -1.57 1.05
C GLU A 14 -3.38 -1.53 2.57
N ASP A 15 -4.62 -1.69 3.02
CA ASP A 15 -4.90 -1.71 4.45
C ASP A 15 -4.20 -2.87 5.14
N MET A 16 -4.18 -4.02 4.50
CA MET A 16 -3.49 -5.17 5.05
C MET A 16 -2.00 -4.91 5.16
N ALA A 17 -1.43 -4.29 4.13
CA ALA A 17 -0.01 -3.95 4.15
C ALA A 17 0.30 -2.96 5.26
N VAL A 18 -0.56 -1.97 5.46
CA VAL A 18 -0.37 -1.01 6.54
C VAL A 18 -0.37 -1.71 7.89
N LYS A 19 -1.33 -2.59 8.10
CA LYS A 19 -1.40 -3.34 9.36
C LYS A 19 -0.15 -4.17 9.58
N TYR A 20 0.34 -4.78 8.52
CA TYR A 20 1.55 -5.58 8.61
C TYR A 20 2.73 -4.71 9.01
N LEU A 21 2.90 -3.58 8.32
CA LEU A 21 4.02 -2.68 8.61
C LEU A 21 3.97 -2.17 10.04
N VAL A 22 2.79 -1.78 10.49
CA VAL A 22 2.65 -1.31 11.86
C VAL A 22 3.01 -2.42 12.85
N SER A 23 2.61 -3.66 12.56
CA SER A 23 2.94 -4.78 13.43
C SER A 23 4.45 -5.04 13.49
N GLN A 24 5.17 -4.61 12.46
CA GLN A 24 6.62 -4.74 12.42
C GLN A 24 7.34 -3.52 13.01
N GLY A 25 6.59 -2.60 13.60
CA GLY A 25 7.19 -1.43 14.24
C GLY A 25 7.35 -0.22 13.37
N HIS A 26 6.75 -0.23 12.18
CA HIS A 26 6.82 0.92 11.30
C HIS A 26 5.82 1.99 11.69
N THR A 27 6.19 3.23 11.46
CA THR A 27 5.29 4.36 11.58
C THR A 27 4.86 4.76 10.17
N ILE A 28 3.56 4.82 9.93
CA ILE A 28 3.06 5.17 8.61
C ILE A 28 3.10 6.69 8.48
N ILE A 29 3.80 7.16 7.44
CA ILE A 29 3.97 8.59 7.21
C ILE A 29 2.97 9.09 6.21
N LYS A 30 2.78 8.37 5.11
CA LYS A 30 1.88 8.81 4.08
C LYS A 30 1.40 7.62 3.26
N ARG A 31 0.20 7.74 2.72
CA ARG A 31 -0.37 6.73 1.84
C ARG A 31 -0.75 7.39 0.53
N ASN A 32 -0.68 6.63 -0.55
CA ASN A 32 -1.09 7.08 -1.88
C ASN A 32 -0.35 8.34 -2.31
N TYR A 33 0.97 8.28 -2.21
CA TYR A 33 1.81 9.41 -2.56
C TYR A 33 2.12 9.36 -4.05
N ARG A 34 1.81 10.43 -4.76
CA ARG A 34 2.02 10.50 -6.21
C ARG A 34 3.07 11.53 -6.54
N THR A 35 3.92 11.14 -7.48
CA THR A 35 4.92 12.05 -8.01
C THR A 35 4.85 11.99 -9.53
N SER A 36 5.65 12.83 -10.20
CA SER A 36 5.74 12.78 -11.65
C SER A 36 6.42 11.49 -12.13
N TYR A 37 7.05 10.76 -11.22
CA TYR A 37 7.75 9.52 -11.58
C TYR A 37 6.92 8.29 -11.28
N GLY A 38 5.80 8.45 -10.62
CA GLY A 38 4.97 7.30 -10.30
C GLY A 38 4.27 7.46 -8.97
N GLU A 39 3.72 6.37 -8.51
CA GLU A 39 2.91 6.35 -7.30
C GLU A 39 3.53 5.41 -6.28
N ILE A 40 3.57 5.86 -5.03
CA ILE A 40 4.01 5.05 -3.91
C ILE A 40 2.83 4.86 -2.99
N ASP A 41 2.47 3.62 -2.72
CA ASP A 41 1.26 3.34 -1.97
C ASP A 41 1.40 3.63 -0.49
N ILE A 42 2.55 3.32 0.09
CA ILE A 42 2.78 3.54 1.51
C ILE A 42 4.20 4.04 1.73
N ILE A 43 4.31 5.10 2.48
CA ILE A 43 5.61 5.57 2.96
C ILE A 43 5.61 5.37 4.46
N SER A 44 6.57 4.59 4.94
CA SER A 44 6.65 4.33 6.37
C SER A 44 8.07 4.55 6.85
N LYS A 45 8.24 4.55 8.17
CA LYS A 45 9.53 4.76 8.77
C LYS A 45 9.78 3.65 9.77
N ASP A 46 10.91 3.01 9.64
CA ASP A 46 11.38 1.97 10.56
C ASP A 46 12.62 2.52 11.24
N ASN A 47 12.45 2.96 12.48
CA ASN A 47 13.48 3.70 13.21
C ASN A 47 13.85 4.95 12.42
N SER A 48 15.04 5.04 11.87
CA SER A 48 15.45 6.18 11.09
C SER A 48 15.46 5.88 9.58
N THR A 49 14.95 4.74 9.19
CA THR A 49 14.98 4.33 7.79
C THR A 49 13.61 4.54 7.16
N LEU A 50 13.58 5.26 6.04
CA LEU A 50 12.35 5.41 5.26
C LEU A 50 12.16 4.20 4.39
N VAL A 51 10.93 3.70 4.35
CA VAL A 51 10.59 2.52 3.57
C VAL A 51 9.45 2.89 2.63
N PHE A 52 9.65 2.64 1.35
CA PHE A 52 8.64 2.89 0.34
C PHE A 52 8.06 1.55 -0.09
N THR A 53 6.76 1.41 0.07
CA THR A 53 6.09 0.15 -0.24
C THR A 53 5.11 0.36 -1.37
N GLU A 54 5.18 -0.50 -2.35
CA GLU A 54 4.27 -0.50 -3.47
C GLU A 54 3.41 -1.75 -3.38
N CYS A 55 2.12 -1.54 -3.22
CA CYS A 55 1.17 -2.66 -3.12
C CYS A 55 0.60 -2.91 -4.50
N LYS A 56 0.83 -4.09 -5.03
CA LYS A 56 0.32 -4.41 -6.35
C LYS A 56 -0.70 -5.52 -6.23
N TYR A 57 -1.91 -5.19 -6.63
CA TYR A 57 -2.93 -6.20 -6.80
C TYR A 57 -2.91 -6.64 -8.25
N ARG A 58 -2.68 -7.89 -8.45
CA ARG A 58 -2.72 -8.45 -9.79
C ARG A 58 -3.78 -9.50 -9.85
N LYS A 59 -4.66 -9.32 -10.77
CA LYS A 59 -5.55 -10.41 -11.08
C LYS A 59 -4.71 -11.50 -11.73
N ASN A 60 -4.76 -12.66 -11.14
CA ASN A 60 -3.97 -13.75 -11.67
C ASN A 60 -4.61 -14.25 -12.96
N SER A 61 -3.94 -14.02 -14.04
CA SER A 61 -4.44 -14.48 -15.32
C SER A 61 -3.75 -15.74 -15.79
N ALA A 62 -2.86 -16.18 -15.02
CA ALA A 62 -1.96 -17.32 -15.33
C ALA A 62 -2.17 -17.92 -16.65
#